data_a61f0ed65bc0bb23fe94c74e5751effb
#
_entry.id   a61f0ed65bc0bb23fe94c74e5751effb
#
_cell.length_a   1.000
_cell.length_b   1.000
_cell.length_c   1.000
_cell.angle_alpha   90.00
_cell.angle_beta   90.00
_cell.angle_gamma   90.00
#
_symmetry.space_group_name_H-M   'P 1'
#
loop_
_entity.id
_entity.type
_entity.pdbx_description
1 polymer ?
#
loop_
_entity_poly.entity_id
_entity_poly.type
_entity_poly.pdbx_seq_one_letter_code
_entity_poly.pdbx_strand_id
1 'polypeptide(L)'
;MKIGAAMFFTDYSMAPGELARALEERGFDSVWAPEHSHIPVQGASGFPTGGEIPKKYYDAMDPFVTLTAAAVATTTLLVGTGVCLVPQRDPIQTAKQVASLDQISQGRFLFGVGNGWNEGEMANHGTAFKSRHKLARERIEAMKAIWTKSKAEYHGEMVNFDPIMAWPKPVQKPNPPILVGGAFPYGPRRAIRYGDGWMPHRVRPAYANVADLIPQYNEVLAEAGRDPASLPVTIWGAKEDMAMLERTLFPYTTLFR
;
A
#
# COMPACT_ATOMS: atom_id res chain seq x y z
N MET A 1 11.17 10.93 -12.87
CA MET A 1 10.38 9.68 -12.73
C MET A 1 11.05 8.81 -11.70
N LYS A 2 10.25 8.11 -10.87
CA LYS A 2 10.77 7.13 -9.89
C LYS A 2 10.40 5.71 -10.33
N ILE A 3 11.35 4.78 -10.25
CA ILE A 3 11.17 3.38 -10.64
C ILE A 3 11.40 2.49 -9.42
N GLY A 4 10.43 1.60 -9.13
CA GLY A 4 10.54 0.61 -8.07
C GLY A 4 10.39 -0.82 -8.58
N ALA A 5 10.83 -1.77 -7.78
CA ALA A 5 10.58 -3.19 -7.99
C ALA A 5 9.57 -3.74 -6.97
N ALA A 6 8.73 -4.68 -7.40
CA ALA A 6 7.81 -5.39 -6.52
C ALA A 6 8.14 -6.89 -6.49
N MET A 7 8.19 -7.45 -5.30
CA MET A 7 8.49 -8.87 -5.11
C MET A 7 7.50 -9.49 -4.12
N PHE A 8 6.93 -10.64 -4.49
CA PHE A 8 6.39 -11.56 -3.51
C PHE A 8 7.57 -12.28 -2.87
N PHE A 9 7.96 -11.84 -1.68
CA PHE A 9 9.02 -12.51 -0.93
C PHE A 9 8.49 -13.84 -0.40
N THR A 10 9.21 -14.91 -0.73
CA THR A 10 8.89 -16.30 -0.37
C THR A 10 10.15 -16.98 0.14
N ASP A 11 10.03 -18.22 0.63
CA ASP A 11 11.16 -19.05 1.04
C ASP A 11 12.07 -19.49 -0.13
N TYR A 12 11.60 -19.35 -1.37
CA TYR A 12 12.35 -19.63 -2.60
C TYR A 12 12.68 -18.38 -3.43
N SER A 13 12.35 -17.18 -2.97
CA SER A 13 12.75 -15.93 -3.62
C SER A 13 14.15 -15.48 -3.18
N MET A 14 14.71 -14.47 -3.87
CA MET A 14 15.86 -13.74 -3.34
C MET A 14 15.53 -13.15 -1.96
N ALA A 15 16.48 -13.19 -1.03
CA ALA A 15 16.27 -12.65 0.31
C ALA A 15 16.00 -11.13 0.27
N PRO A 16 15.10 -10.59 1.13
CA PRO A 16 14.69 -9.18 1.06
C PRO A 16 15.83 -8.18 1.12
N GLY A 17 16.82 -8.38 2.00
CA GLY A 17 17.97 -7.50 2.13
C GLY A 17 18.95 -7.62 0.95
N GLU A 18 19.06 -8.79 0.34
CA GLU A 18 19.90 -9.01 -0.85
C GLU A 18 19.30 -8.30 -2.07
N LEU A 19 17.99 -8.50 -2.32
CA LEU A 19 17.29 -7.80 -3.40
C LEU A 19 17.37 -6.29 -3.22
N ALA A 20 17.14 -5.79 -1.99
CA ALA A 20 17.14 -4.37 -1.72
C ALA A 20 18.51 -3.73 -2.02
N ARG A 21 19.63 -4.34 -1.61
CA ARG A 21 20.98 -3.87 -1.96
C ARG A 21 21.18 -3.86 -3.47
N ALA A 22 20.82 -4.95 -4.15
CA ALA A 22 20.97 -5.05 -5.60
C ALA A 22 20.15 -3.99 -6.35
N LEU A 23 18.98 -3.60 -5.85
CA LEU A 23 18.15 -2.52 -6.41
C LEU A 23 18.77 -1.14 -6.15
N GLU A 24 19.22 -0.87 -4.92
CA GLU A 24 19.88 0.40 -4.56
C GLU A 24 21.14 0.64 -5.41
N GLU A 25 21.99 -0.38 -5.55
CA GLU A 25 23.21 -0.34 -6.39
C GLU A 25 22.92 -0.07 -7.86
N ARG A 26 21.73 -0.44 -8.35
CA ARG A 26 21.29 -0.21 -9.74
C ARG A 26 20.47 1.06 -9.93
N GLY A 27 20.36 1.88 -8.90
CA GLY A 27 19.66 3.16 -8.95
C GLY A 27 18.14 3.07 -8.99
N PHE A 28 17.54 1.96 -8.50
CA PHE A 28 16.10 1.91 -8.27
C PHE A 28 15.72 2.80 -7.09
N ASP A 29 14.54 3.42 -7.17
CA ASP A 29 14.04 4.31 -6.12
C ASP A 29 13.40 3.56 -4.95
N SER A 30 12.85 2.35 -5.18
CA SER A 30 12.06 1.65 -4.16
C SER A 30 11.89 0.16 -4.37
N VAL A 31 11.61 -0.56 -3.24
CA VAL A 31 11.19 -1.97 -3.23
C VAL A 31 9.84 -2.11 -2.52
N TRP A 32 9.00 -3.01 -3.02
CA TRP A 32 7.62 -3.16 -2.57
C TRP A 32 7.27 -4.62 -2.30
N ALA A 33 6.57 -4.86 -1.18
CA ALA A 33 6.07 -6.16 -0.79
C ALA A 33 4.53 -6.16 -0.74
N PRO A 34 3.84 -7.05 -1.47
CA PRO A 34 2.40 -7.28 -1.32
C PRO A 34 2.10 -8.08 -0.06
N GLU A 35 0.83 -8.15 0.29
CA GLU A 35 0.36 -8.90 1.45
C GLU A 35 -0.71 -9.92 1.08
N HIS A 36 -0.52 -11.15 1.54
CA HIS A 36 -1.53 -12.15 1.81
C HIS A 36 -1.08 -12.94 3.04
N SER A 37 -1.91 -13.01 4.07
CA SER A 37 -1.60 -13.76 5.29
C SER A 37 -1.76 -15.27 5.06
N HIS A 38 -2.69 -15.64 4.20
CA HIS A 38 -3.00 -17.01 3.78
C HIS A 38 -3.99 -16.99 2.61
N ILE A 39 -4.11 -18.10 1.94
CA ILE A 39 -5.22 -18.34 0.98
C ILE A 39 -6.07 -19.47 1.54
N PRO A 40 -7.38 -19.28 1.78
CA PRO A 40 -8.26 -20.33 2.26
C PRO A 40 -8.30 -21.52 1.28
N VAL A 41 -8.27 -22.74 1.81
CA VAL A 41 -8.42 -23.97 0.99
C VAL A 41 -9.85 -24.09 0.43
N GLN A 42 -10.83 -23.63 1.21
CA GLN A 42 -12.23 -23.54 0.81
C GLN A 42 -12.75 -22.11 0.99
N GLY A 43 -13.64 -21.67 0.10
CA GLY A 43 -14.22 -20.33 0.19
C GLY A 43 -13.30 -19.20 -0.27
N ALA A 44 -12.17 -19.51 -0.91
CA ALA A 44 -11.37 -18.50 -1.56
C ALA A 44 -12.16 -17.85 -2.70
N SER A 45 -12.10 -16.52 -2.78
CA SER A 45 -12.65 -15.80 -3.94
C SER A 45 -11.88 -16.16 -5.20
N GLY A 46 -12.54 -16.15 -6.33
CA GLY A 46 -11.88 -16.31 -7.64
C GLY A 46 -10.77 -15.26 -7.83
N PHE A 47 -9.67 -15.66 -8.47
CA PHE A 47 -8.56 -14.75 -8.73
C PHE A 47 -9.02 -13.57 -9.61
N PRO A 48 -8.68 -12.32 -9.28
CA PRO A 48 -9.26 -11.13 -9.95
C PRO A 48 -9.04 -11.04 -11.45
N THR A 49 -8.03 -11.73 -11.99
CA THR A 49 -7.75 -11.81 -13.43
C THR A 49 -8.20 -13.13 -14.06
N GLY A 50 -8.91 -13.98 -13.28
CA GLY A 50 -9.32 -15.34 -13.68
C GLY A 50 -8.22 -16.38 -13.48
N GLY A 51 -8.60 -17.66 -13.56
CA GLY A 51 -7.69 -18.79 -13.38
C GLY A 51 -7.40 -19.13 -11.92
N GLU A 52 -6.38 -19.96 -11.72
CA GLU A 52 -5.90 -20.36 -10.40
C GLU A 52 -5.11 -19.24 -9.72
N ILE A 53 -5.17 -19.21 -8.39
CA ILE A 53 -4.36 -18.28 -7.60
C ILE A 53 -2.89 -18.74 -7.68
N PRO A 54 -1.96 -17.91 -8.16
CA PRO A 54 -0.55 -18.29 -8.27
C PRO A 54 0.06 -18.63 -6.90
N LYS A 55 0.93 -19.66 -6.87
CA LYS A 55 1.60 -20.19 -5.67
C LYS A 55 2.20 -19.11 -4.78
N LYS A 56 2.84 -18.09 -5.35
CA LYS A 56 3.43 -16.97 -4.61
C LYS A 56 2.47 -16.21 -3.69
N TYR A 57 1.15 -16.33 -3.87
CA TYR A 57 0.14 -15.73 -2.99
C TYR A 57 -0.04 -16.52 -1.70
N TYR A 58 0.20 -17.84 -1.75
CA TYR A 58 0.14 -18.71 -0.56
C TYR A 58 1.41 -18.59 0.28
N ASP A 59 2.55 -18.33 -0.37
CA ASP A 59 3.88 -18.42 0.22
C ASP A 59 4.44 -17.04 0.60
N ALA A 60 3.68 -15.96 0.39
CA ALA A 60 4.14 -14.61 0.65
C ALA A 60 4.46 -14.40 2.14
N MET A 61 5.67 -13.93 2.42
CA MET A 61 6.08 -13.52 3.77
C MET A 61 5.37 -12.24 4.18
N ASP A 62 5.28 -11.98 5.49
CA ASP A 62 4.73 -10.72 6.03
C ASP A 62 5.51 -9.51 5.50
N PRO A 63 4.82 -8.50 4.95
CA PRO A 63 5.46 -7.36 4.32
C PRO A 63 6.25 -6.48 5.31
N PHE A 64 5.81 -6.33 6.56
CA PHE A 64 6.56 -5.52 7.54
C PHE A 64 7.86 -6.18 7.94
N VAL A 65 7.88 -7.51 8.06
CA VAL A 65 9.11 -8.27 8.35
C VAL A 65 10.09 -8.17 7.19
N THR A 66 9.63 -8.41 5.96
CA THR A 66 10.49 -8.39 4.77
C THR A 66 11.01 -6.99 4.45
N LEU A 67 10.15 -5.97 4.56
CA LEU A 67 10.53 -4.58 4.32
C LEU A 67 11.47 -4.04 5.42
N THR A 68 11.38 -4.53 6.66
CA THR A 68 12.36 -4.20 7.70
C THR A 68 13.74 -4.76 7.32
N ALA A 69 13.82 -6.01 6.85
CA ALA A 69 15.08 -6.59 6.38
C ALA A 69 15.66 -5.81 5.17
N ALA A 70 14.81 -5.38 4.24
CA ALA A 70 15.21 -4.52 3.12
C ALA A 70 15.72 -3.14 3.59
N ALA A 71 15.02 -2.52 4.55
CA ALA A 71 15.36 -1.19 5.07
C ALA A 71 16.71 -1.16 5.79
N VAL A 72 17.02 -2.18 6.61
CA VAL A 72 18.32 -2.24 7.31
C VAL A 72 19.49 -2.59 6.40
N ALA A 73 19.22 -3.16 5.22
CA ALA A 73 20.23 -3.51 4.24
C ALA A 73 20.60 -2.37 3.26
N THR A 74 19.88 -1.24 3.32
CA THR A 74 19.98 -0.10 2.39
C THR A 74 20.01 1.23 3.13
N THR A 75 20.42 2.30 2.43
CA THR A 75 20.54 3.65 3.02
C THR A 75 19.61 4.68 2.39
N THR A 76 19.28 4.51 1.11
CA THR A 76 18.48 5.49 0.32
C THR A 76 17.22 4.88 -0.27
N LEU A 77 17.21 3.56 -0.51
CA LEU A 77 16.10 2.87 -1.14
C LEU A 77 14.81 3.02 -0.30
N LEU A 78 13.74 3.49 -0.92
CA LEU A 78 12.42 3.53 -0.29
C LEU A 78 11.87 2.10 -0.17
N VAL A 79 11.16 1.82 0.91
CA VAL A 79 10.50 0.54 1.15
C VAL A 79 9.00 0.75 1.28
N GLY A 80 8.18 -0.06 0.62
CA GLY A 80 6.74 0.18 0.62
C GLY A 80 5.88 -1.08 0.61
N THR A 81 4.71 -1.01 1.23
CA THR A 81 3.70 -2.07 1.12
C THR A 81 2.90 -1.91 -0.17
N GLY A 82 2.78 -2.96 -0.93
CA GLY A 82 2.06 -2.92 -2.20
C GLY A 82 1.06 -4.05 -2.41
N VAL A 83 0.00 -4.08 -1.61
CA VAL A 83 -0.48 -3.16 -0.57
C VAL A 83 -0.68 -3.89 0.75
N CYS A 84 -0.64 -3.16 1.89
CA CYS A 84 -1.09 -3.67 3.19
C CYS A 84 -2.62 -3.85 3.18
N LEU A 85 -3.11 -5.01 3.61
CA LEU A 85 -4.54 -5.33 3.67
C LEU A 85 -5.17 -4.83 4.99
N VAL A 86 -5.33 -3.52 5.12
CA VAL A 86 -5.81 -2.86 6.35
C VAL A 86 -7.07 -3.48 6.95
N PRO A 87 -8.09 -3.96 6.18
CA PRO A 87 -9.26 -4.61 6.76
C PRO A 87 -8.98 -5.92 7.51
N GLN A 88 -7.79 -6.50 7.37
CA GLN A 88 -7.42 -7.77 8.01
C GLN A 88 -6.53 -7.58 9.24
N ARG A 89 -6.11 -6.32 9.54
CA ARG A 89 -5.13 -6.02 10.59
C ARG A 89 -5.72 -5.19 11.72
N ASP A 90 -5.34 -5.47 12.94
CA ASP A 90 -5.64 -4.60 14.09
C ASP A 90 -5.01 -3.20 13.88
N PRO A 91 -5.74 -2.09 14.05
CA PRO A 91 -5.23 -0.76 13.78
C PRO A 91 -4.16 -0.28 14.77
N ILE A 92 -4.23 -0.68 16.05
CA ILE A 92 -3.25 -0.29 17.07
C ILE A 92 -1.92 -0.99 16.80
N GLN A 93 -1.98 -2.30 16.53
CA GLN A 93 -0.79 -3.08 16.20
C GLN A 93 -0.17 -2.64 14.87
N THR A 94 -1.00 -2.36 13.86
CA THR A 94 -0.51 -1.88 12.56
C THR A 94 0.11 -0.49 12.67
N ALA A 95 -0.49 0.41 13.46
CA ALA A 95 0.10 1.72 13.73
C ALA A 95 1.50 1.61 14.37
N LYS A 96 1.68 0.63 15.28
CA LYS A 96 2.97 0.32 15.90
C LYS A 96 3.98 -0.19 14.87
N GLN A 97 3.59 -1.14 14.01
CA GLN A 97 4.45 -1.70 12.97
C GLN A 97 4.91 -0.63 11.98
N VAL A 98 3.98 0.19 11.48
CA VAL A 98 4.26 1.31 10.58
C VAL A 98 5.24 2.30 11.21
N ALA A 99 5.00 2.74 12.45
CA ALA A 99 5.88 3.67 13.13
C ALA A 99 7.28 3.07 13.37
N SER A 100 7.36 1.80 13.73
CA SER A 100 8.62 1.10 13.95
C SER A 100 9.44 0.97 12.67
N LEU A 101 8.80 0.55 11.57
CA LEU A 101 9.47 0.45 10.27
C LEU A 101 9.91 1.82 9.75
N ASP A 102 9.10 2.86 9.95
CA ASP A 102 9.46 4.22 9.56
C ASP A 102 10.67 4.74 10.36
N GLN A 103 10.76 4.44 11.67
CA GLN A 103 11.94 4.73 12.49
C GLN A 103 13.18 3.97 12.02
N ILE A 104 13.07 2.65 11.80
CA ILE A 104 14.18 1.79 11.35
C ILE A 104 14.68 2.23 9.98
N SER A 105 13.78 2.56 9.07
CA SER A 105 14.11 3.04 7.73
C SER A 105 14.53 4.51 7.68
N GLN A 106 14.51 5.23 8.82
CA GLN A 106 14.81 6.67 8.88
C GLN A 106 13.94 7.52 7.93
N GLY A 107 12.62 7.23 7.91
CA GLY A 107 11.65 7.97 7.11
C GLY A 107 11.60 7.56 5.64
N ARG A 108 12.03 6.35 5.28
CA ARG A 108 11.98 5.82 3.91
C ARG A 108 10.78 4.90 3.66
N PHE A 109 9.84 4.80 4.59
CA PHE A 109 8.67 3.93 4.45
C PHE A 109 7.52 4.62 3.70
N LEU A 110 6.92 3.89 2.77
CA LEU A 110 5.72 4.26 2.03
C LEU A 110 4.60 3.28 2.37
N PHE A 111 3.50 3.79 2.92
CA PHE A 111 2.40 2.93 3.37
C PHE A 111 1.33 2.77 2.29
N GLY A 112 1.54 1.83 1.37
CA GLY A 112 0.53 1.44 0.40
C GLY A 112 -0.55 0.60 1.05
N VAL A 113 -1.81 1.01 0.91
CA VAL A 113 -2.97 0.40 1.58
C VAL A 113 -4.01 -0.11 0.60
N GLY A 114 -4.58 -1.27 0.89
CA GLY A 114 -5.64 -1.89 0.09
C GLY A 114 -6.77 -2.44 0.94
N ASN A 115 -7.90 -2.69 0.26
CA ASN A 115 -9.09 -3.21 0.92
C ASN A 115 -9.28 -4.73 0.73
N GLY A 116 -8.35 -5.39 0.03
CA GLY A 116 -8.42 -6.82 -0.25
C GLY A 116 -9.50 -7.21 -1.27
N TRP A 117 -9.34 -8.40 -1.85
CA TRP A 117 -10.25 -8.98 -2.83
C TRP A 117 -10.76 -10.37 -2.41
N ASN A 118 -10.03 -11.08 -1.54
CA ASN A 118 -10.37 -12.42 -1.12
C ASN A 118 -11.31 -12.38 0.10
N GLU A 119 -12.58 -12.71 -0.11
CA GLU A 119 -13.60 -12.68 0.92
C GLU A 119 -13.33 -13.71 2.01
N GLY A 120 -12.90 -14.93 1.64
CA GLY A 120 -12.60 -16.00 2.58
C GLY A 120 -11.41 -15.65 3.49
N GLU A 121 -10.36 -15.05 2.93
CA GLU A 121 -9.22 -14.56 3.71
C GLU A 121 -9.67 -13.51 4.73
N MET A 122 -10.48 -12.53 4.31
CA MET A 122 -11.03 -11.53 5.23
C MET A 122 -11.92 -12.13 6.31
N ALA A 123 -12.76 -13.09 5.97
CA ALA A 123 -13.66 -13.75 6.93
C ALA A 123 -12.87 -14.44 8.04
N ASN A 124 -11.75 -15.08 7.72
CA ASN A 124 -10.86 -15.70 8.70
C ASN A 124 -10.22 -14.68 9.65
N HIS A 125 -10.10 -13.42 9.24
CA HIS A 125 -9.70 -12.30 10.10
C HIS A 125 -10.88 -11.59 10.79
N GLY A 126 -12.08 -12.17 10.73
CA GLY A 126 -13.28 -11.62 11.38
C GLY A 126 -13.86 -10.37 10.66
N THR A 127 -13.46 -10.12 9.42
CA THR A 127 -13.91 -8.96 8.64
C THR A 127 -14.99 -9.33 7.64
N ALA A 128 -16.15 -8.70 7.75
CA ALA A 128 -17.21 -8.82 6.74
C ALA A 128 -16.81 -8.08 5.45
N PHE A 129 -16.82 -8.79 4.32
CA PHE A 129 -16.36 -8.26 3.03
C PHE A 129 -17.08 -6.98 2.60
N LYS A 130 -18.40 -6.90 2.84
CA LYS A 130 -19.22 -5.74 2.46
C LYS A 130 -18.81 -4.44 3.19
N SER A 131 -18.34 -4.56 4.43
CA SER A 131 -17.94 -3.42 5.26
C SER A 131 -16.46 -3.02 5.13
N ARG A 132 -15.65 -3.80 4.38
CA ARG A 132 -14.18 -3.62 4.28
C ARG A 132 -13.71 -2.20 3.95
N HIS A 133 -14.46 -1.48 3.12
CA HIS A 133 -14.10 -0.10 2.73
C HIS A 133 -14.30 0.91 3.86
N LYS A 134 -15.37 0.74 4.64
CA LYS A 134 -15.64 1.58 5.81
C LYS A 134 -14.65 1.26 6.92
N LEU A 135 -14.43 -0.03 7.18
CA LEU A 135 -13.48 -0.49 8.18
C LEU A 135 -12.06 -0.03 7.89
N ALA A 136 -11.60 -0.15 6.62
CA ALA A 136 -10.28 0.35 6.22
C ALA A 136 -10.12 1.85 6.48
N ARG A 137 -11.12 2.65 6.14
CA ARG A 137 -11.11 4.09 6.41
C ARG A 137 -10.97 4.38 7.90
N GLU A 138 -11.84 3.79 8.74
CA GLU A 138 -11.81 4.03 10.18
C GLU A 138 -10.49 3.57 10.81
N ARG A 139 -9.93 2.42 10.36
CA ARG A 139 -8.61 1.97 10.80
C ARG A 139 -7.48 2.94 10.42
N ILE A 140 -7.52 3.51 9.21
CA ILE A 140 -6.52 4.50 8.78
C ILE A 140 -6.68 5.80 9.57
N GLU A 141 -7.89 6.29 9.79
CA GLU A 141 -8.17 7.47 10.60
C GLU A 141 -7.69 7.27 12.05
N ALA A 142 -7.96 6.09 12.64
CA ALA A 142 -7.48 5.69 13.95
C ALA A 142 -5.95 5.65 14.04
N MET A 143 -5.28 5.06 13.03
CA MET A 143 -3.81 5.05 12.95
C MET A 143 -3.24 6.47 12.84
N LYS A 144 -3.84 7.35 12.05
CA LYS A 144 -3.45 8.77 11.97
C LYS A 144 -3.57 9.47 13.34
N ALA A 145 -4.63 9.19 14.10
CA ALA A 145 -4.75 9.71 15.47
C ALA A 145 -3.61 9.20 16.37
N ILE A 146 -3.30 7.89 16.29
CA ILE A 146 -2.20 7.28 17.05
C ILE A 146 -0.85 7.91 16.69
N TRP A 147 -0.57 8.19 15.42
CA TRP A 147 0.72 8.77 15.00
C TRP A 147 0.88 10.25 15.38
N THR A 148 -0.21 11.01 15.43
CA THR A 148 -0.16 12.47 15.58
C THR A 148 -0.41 12.98 17.00
N LYS A 149 -1.18 12.23 17.81
CA LYS A 149 -1.54 12.64 19.18
C LYS A 149 -0.68 11.94 20.23
N SER A 150 -0.31 12.64 21.30
CA SER A 150 0.39 12.03 22.44
C SER A 150 -0.49 11.04 23.19
N LYS A 151 -1.76 11.40 23.39
CA LYS A 151 -2.85 10.53 23.85
C LYS A 151 -3.85 10.44 22.73
N ALA A 152 -3.99 9.27 22.12
CA ALA A 152 -4.85 9.03 20.98
C ALA A 152 -6.08 8.25 21.40
N GLU A 153 -7.22 8.67 20.91
CA GLU A 153 -8.52 7.97 21.01
C GLU A 153 -9.18 8.00 19.63
N TYR A 154 -10.04 7.04 19.40
CA TYR A 154 -10.87 6.99 18.20
C TYR A 154 -12.21 6.35 18.51
N HIS A 155 -13.30 7.01 18.12
CA HIS A 155 -14.68 6.58 18.37
C HIS A 155 -15.46 6.58 17.04
N GLY A 156 -15.24 5.52 16.26
CA GLY A 156 -15.95 5.23 15.03
C GLY A 156 -17.08 4.22 15.24
N GLU A 157 -17.72 3.83 14.18
CA GLU A 157 -18.76 2.81 14.19
C GLU A 157 -18.17 1.37 14.28
N MET A 158 -16.98 1.17 13.67
CA MET A 158 -16.34 -0.14 13.57
C MET A 158 -15.01 -0.23 14.31
N VAL A 159 -14.39 0.91 14.60
CA VAL A 159 -13.15 1.02 15.35
C VAL A 159 -13.38 1.94 16.54
N ASN A 160 -13.07 1.44 17.75
CA ASN A 160 -13.30 2.20 18.97
C ASN A 160 -12.23 1.85 20.00
N PHE A 161 -11.59 2.87 20.58
CA PHE A 161 -10.70 2.73 21.73
C PHE A 161 -10.59 4.06 22.48
N ASP A 162 -10.53 3.94 23.82
CA ASP A 162 -10.29 5.03 24.74
C ASP A 162 -8.85 5.54 24.67
N PRO A 163 -8.49 6.69 25.30
CA PRO A 163 -7.17 7.27 25.20
C PRO A 163 -6.03 6.31 25.49
N ILE A 164 -5.16 6.14 24.51
CA ILE A 164 -3.94 5.32 24.60
C ILE A 164 -2.69 6.14 24.33
N MET A 165 -1.56 5.70 24.85
CA MET A 165 -0.22 6.19 24.50
C MET A 165 0.53 5.13 23.71
N ALA A 166 0.88 5.42 22.47
CA ALA A 166 1.63 4.53 21.59
C ALA A 166 2.85 5.23 21.00
N TRP A 167 4.03 4.80 21.37
CA TRP A 167 5.33 5.28 20.93
C TRP A 167 6.20 4.12 20.40
N PRO A 168 7.20 4.34 19.51
CA PRO A 168 7.56 5.64 18.91
C PRO A 168 6.49 6.16 17.96
N LYS A 169 6.56 7.46 17.64
CA LYS A 169 5.84 8.04 16.50
C LYS A 169 6.68 7.88 15.24
N PRO A 170 6.08 7.88 14.03
CA PRO A 170 6.85 7.91 12.79
C PRO A 170 7.86 9.06 12.73
N VAL A 171 8.95 8.89 11.98
CA VAL A 171 9.89 9.97 11.63
C VAL A 171 9.19 10.97 10.71
N GLN A 172 8.53 10.46 9.69
CA GLN A 172 7.77 11.27 8.73
C GLN A 172 6.56 11.94 9.39
N LYS A 173 6.32 13.21 9.09
CA LYS A 173 5.23 13.98 9.67
C LYS A 173 4.24 14.45 8.59
N PRO A 174 2.93 14.40 8.87
CA PRO A 174 2.28 13.91 10.10
C PRO A 174 2.34 12.39 10.26
N ASN A 175 2.58 11.65 9.18
CA ASN A 175 2.69 10.19 9.09
C ASN A 175 3.43 9.79 7.80
N PRO A 176 3.88 8.53 7.65
CA PRO A 176 4.35 8.02 6.37
C PRO A 176 3.29 8.21 5.29
N PRO A 177 3.68 8.54 4.03
CA PRO A 177 2.72 8.72 2.94
C PRO A 177 1.82 7.50 2.76
N ILE A 178 0.50 7.73 2.76
CA ILE A 178 -0.53 6.69 2.60
C ILE A 178 -0.96 6.65 1.14
N LEU A 179 -0.57 5.58 0.42
CA LEU A 179 -0.90 5.39 -0.98
C LEU A 179 -2.10 4.45 -1.09
N VAL A 180 -3.24 4.96 -1.55
CA VAL A 180 -4.51 4.23 -1.53
C VAL A 180 -4.71 3.43 -2.80
N GLY A 181 -4.70 2.10 -2.67
CA GLY A 181 -5.04 1.17 -3.74
C GLY A 181 -6.53 1.23 -4.11
N GLY A 182 -6.81 1.00 -5.37
CA GLY A 182 -8.19 0.85 -5.82
C GLY A 182 -8.52 1.43 -7.18
N ALA A 183 -9.68 0.96 -7.75
CA ALA A 183 -10.16 1.35 -9.06
C ALA A 183 -10.59 2.81 -9.14
N PHE A 184 -10.46 3.36 -10.35
CA PHE A 184 -11.12 4.60 -10.73
C PHE A 184 -12.65 4.36 -10.82
N PRO A 185 -13.50 5.30 -10.39
CA PRO A 185 -13.16 6.55 -9.69
C PRO A 185 -13.04 6.39 -8.16
N TYR A 186 -13.25 5.21 -7.62
CA TYR A 186 -13.34 4.99 -6.18
C TYR A 186 -11.97 5.05 -5.45
N GLY A 187 -10.89 4.63 -6.11
CA GLY A 187 -9.52 4.74 -5.58
C GLY A 187 -9.13 6.18 -5.33
N PRO A 188 -9.17 7.06 -6.36
CA PRO A 188 -8.94 8.51 -6.19
C PRO A 188 -9.79 9.17 -5.10
N ARG A 189 -11.10 8.93 -5.08
CA ARG A 189 -12.01 9.50 -4.07
C ARG A 189 -11.62 9.10 -2.64
N ARG A 190 -11.16 7.88 -2.45
CA ARG A 190 -10.64 7.42 -1.16
C ARG A 190 -9.29 8.06 -0.83
N ALA A 191 -8.39 8.16 -1.81
CA ALA A 191 -7.10 8.82 -1.63
C ALA A 191 -7.29 10.30 -1.25
N ILE A 192 -8.20 11.02 -1.89
CA ILE A 192 -8.60 12.39 -1.53
C ILE A 192 -9.06 12.48 -0.09
N ARG A 193 -9.85 11.51 0.37
CA ARG A 193 -10.48 11.53 1.68
C ARG A 193 -9.51 11.26 2.84
N TYR A 194 -8.62 10.29 2.69
CA TYR A 194 -7.77 9.82 3.78
C TYR A 194 -6.33 9.42 3.39
N GLY A 195 -5.96 9.57 2.11
CA GLY A 195 -4.63 9.22 1.62
C GLY A 195 -3.79 10.42 1.23
N ASP A 196 -2.58 10.09 0.78
CA ASP A 196 -1.56 11.04 0.30
C ASP A 196 -1.13 10.71 -1.14
N GLY A 197 -1.73 9.69 -1.77
CA GLY A 197 -1.50 9.28 -3.14
C GLY A 197 -2.47 8.20 -3.60
N TRP A 198 -2.63 8.04 -4.91
CA TRP A 198 -3.43 6.98 -5.52
C TRP A 198 -2.52 5.90 -6.12
N MET A 199 -2.84 4.61 -5.83
CA MET A 199 -2.06 3.44 -6.27
C MET A 199 -2.93 2.49 -7.12
N PRO A 200 -3.12 2.77 -8.43
CA PRO A 200 -3.83 1.88 -9.32
C PRO A 200 -3.01 0.64 -9.68
N HIS A 201 -3.70 -0.50 -9.86
CA HIS A 201 -3.09 -1.74 -10.30
C HIS A 201 -3.35 -1.96 -11.81
N ARG A 202 -2.32 -1.89 -12.64
CA ARG A 202 -2.44 -1.92 -14.09
C ARG A 202 -2.92 -3.26 -14.69
N VAL A 203 -2.65 -4.38 -14.03
CA VAL A 203 -2.98 -5.72 -14.55
C VAL A 203 -4.51 -5.98 -14.63
N ARG A 204 -5.32 -5.19 -13.96
CA ARG A 204 -6.79 -5.33 -14.05
C ARG A 204 -7.32 -4.59 -15.27
N PRO A 205 -8.21 -5.21 -16.08
CA PRO A 205 -8.76 -4.57 -17.29
C PRO A 205 -9.34 -3.16 -17.06
N ALA A 206 -9.99 -2.96 -15.91
CA ALA A 206 -10.54 -1.66 -15.51
C ALA A 206 -9.48 -0.56 -15.27
N TYR A 207 -8.18 -0.91 -15.27
CA TYR A 207 -7.07 0.02 -15.06
C TYR A 207 -5.99 -0.09 -16.15
N ALA A 208 -6.26 -0.84 -17.21
CA ALA A 208 -5.24 -1.24 -18.18
C ALA A 208 -4.47 -0.07 -18.79
N ASN A 209 -5.05 1.13 -18.80
CA ASN A 209 -4.40 2.34 -19.26
C ASN A 209 -4.61 3.51 -18.30
N VAL A 210 -3.79 3.56 -17.24
CA VAL A 210 -3.86 4.63 -16.23
C VAL A 210 -3.64 6.01 -16.85
N ALA A 211 -2.85 6.12 -17.94
CA ALA A 211 -2.60 7.38 -18.60
C ALA A 211 -3.89 8.02 -19.15
N ASP A 212 -4.80 7.21 -19.68
CA ASP A 212 -6.09 7.69 -20.20
C ASP A 212 -7.04 8.17 -19.08
N LEU A 213 -6.78 7.77 -17.84
CA LEU A 213 -7.55 8.18 -16.67
C LEU A 213 -7.03 9.48 -16.03
N ILE A 214 -5.84 9.95 -16.38
CA ILE A 214 -5.24 11.15 -15.76
C ILE A 214 -6.08 12.40 -15.97
N PRO A 215 -6.67 12.70 -17.15
CA PRO A 215 -7.54 13.87 -17.31
C PRO A 215 -8.75 13.81 -16.34
N GLN A 216 -9.44 12.68 -16.28
CA GLN A 216 -10.57 12.46 -15.38
C GLN A 216 -10.16 12.48 -13.90
N TYR A 217 -8.95 11.97 -13.60
CA TYR A 217 -8.37 12.06 -12.27
C TYR A 217 -8.16 13.50 -11.82
N ASN A 218 -7.62 14.34 -12.71
CA ASN A 218 -7.44 15.76 -12.42
C ASN A 218 -8.77 16.49 -12.20
N GLU A 219 -9.83 16.12 -12.95
CA GLU A 219 -11.18 16.65 -12.72
C GLU A 219 -11.69 16.30 -11.31
N VAL A 220 -11.57 15.03 -10.90
CA VAL A 220 -11.97 14.60 -9.55
C VAL A 220 -11.19 15.33 -8.45
N LEU A 221 -9.90 15.62 -8.67
CA LEU A 221 -9.10 16.43 -7.75
C LEU A 221 -9.57 17.88 -7.70
N ALA A 222 -9.82 18.49 -8.86
CA ALA A 222 -10.30 19.86 -8.96
C ALA A 222 -11.68 20.04 -8.28
N GLU A 223 -12.60 19.09 -8.50
CA GLU A 223 -13.89 19.05 -7.80
C GLU A 223 -13.75 19.01 -6.27
N ALA A 224 -12.71 18.34 -5.79
CA ALA A 224 -12.38 18.25 -4.36
C ALA A 224 -11.52 19.41 -3.83
N GLY A 225 -11.20 20.40 -4.68
CA GLY A 225 -10.32 21.51 -4.32
C GLY A 225 -8.87 21.10 -4.03
N ARG A 226 -8.39 19.98 -4.60
CA ARG A 226 -7.05 19.46 -4.38
C ARG A 226 -6.16 19.75 -5.60
N ASP A 227 -4.94 20.23 -5.32
CA ASP A 227 -3.91 20.34 -6.34
C ASP A 227 -3.51 18.93 -6.81
N PRO A 228 -3.49 18.62 -8.13
CA PRO A 228 -3.01 17.36 -8.66
C PRO A 228 -1.62 16.96 -8.15
N ALA A 229 -0.71 17.92 -7.96
CA ALA A 229 0.62 17.68 -7.41
C ALA A 229 0.61 17.19 -5.96
N SER A 230 -0.46 17.46 -5.20
CA SER A 230 -0.60 17.05 -3.80
C SER A 230 -1.00 15.58 -3.62
N LEU A 231 -1.40 14.88 -4.69
CA LEU A 231 -1.86 13.50 -4.64
C LEU A 231 -1.25 12.68 -5.78
N PRO A 232 0.03 12.32 -5.70
CA PRO A 232 0.76 11.61 -6.75
C PRO A 232 0.15 10.24 -7.07
N VAL A 233 0.36 9.79 -8.31
CA VAL A 233 -0.06 8.45 -8.77
C VAL A 233 1.12 7.50 -8.73
N THR A 234 0.92 6.34 -8.13
CA THR A 234 1.89 5.24 -8.03
C THR A 234 1.34 4.01 -8.74
N ILE A 235 1.86 3.68 -9.92
CA ILE A 235 1.31 2.60 -10.75
C ILE A 235 1.92 1.25 -10.37
N TRP A 236 1.09 0.32 -9.93
CA TRP A 236 1.47 -1.07 -9.66
C TRP A 236 1.33 -1.95 -10.91
N GLY A 237 2.32 -2.83 -11.13
CA GLY A 237 2.28 -3.82 -12.23
C GLY A 237 2.54 -3.20 -13.60
N ALA A 238 3.40 -2.21 -13.69
CA ALA A 238 3.87 -1.67 -14.97
C ALA A 238 4.62 -2.75 -15.77
N LYS A 239 4.43 -2.76 -17.11
CA LYS A 239 5.17 -3.64 -18.00
C LYS A 239 6.58 -3.09 -18.24
N GLU A 240 7.51 -3.98 -18.59
CA GLU A 240 8.90 -3.67 -18.95
C GLU A 240 9.00 -3.11 -20.40
N ASP A 241 8.25 -2.07 -20.68
CA ASP A 241 8.23 -1.40 -21.99
C ASP A 241 8.62 0.07 -21.79
N MET A 242 9.86 0.40 -22.18
CA MET A 242 10.44 1.74 -21.99
C MET A 242 9.64 2.81 -22.74
N ALA A 243 9.21 2.56 -23.97
CA ALA A 243 8.43 3.52 -24.74
C ALA A 243 7.07 3.83 -24.10
N MET A 244 6.48 2.80 -23.46
CA MET A 244 5.26 2.94 -22.72
C MET A 244 5.48 3.60 -21.36
N LEU A 245 6.60 3.32 -20.67
CA LEU A 245 7.00 4.00 -19.45
C LEU A 245 7.13 5.50 -19.70
N GLU A 246 7.79 5.91 -20.75
CA GLU A 246 7.95 7.32 -21.14
C GLU A 246 6.62 8.02 -21.45
N ARG A 247 5.67 7.34 -22.11
CA ARG A 247 4.34 7.88 -22.42
C ARG A 247 3.42 7.98 -21.19
N THR A 248 3.56 7.08 -20.25
CA THR A 248 2.69 7.00 -19.04
C THR A 248 3.15 7.97 -17.93
N LEU A 249 4.35 8.55 -18.04
CA LEU A 249 5.15 9.02 -16.91
C LEU A 249 5.43 10.51 -16.86
N PHE A 250 4.69 11.32 -17.57
CA PHE A 250 4.77 12.77 -17.41
C PHE A 250 3.96 13.24 -16.20
N PRO A 251 4.45 14.14 -15.39
CA PRO A 251 5.64 14.24 -14.54
C PRO A 251 5.46 13.75 -13.09
N TYR A 252 4.40 13.01 -12.75
CA TYR A 252 3.95 12.77 -11.35
C TYR A 252 3.82 11.29 -10.95
N THR A 253 4.44 10.37 -11.68
CA THR A 253 4.17 8.94 -11.53
C THR A 253 5.38 8.16 -11.03
N THR A 254 5.17 7.32 -10.00
CA THR A 254 6.11 6.28 -9.59
C THR A 254 5.64 4.93 -10.14
N LEU A 255 6.53 4.19 -10.79
CA LEU A 255 6.25 2.86 -11.33
C LEU A 255 6.89 1.76 -10.49
N PHE A 256 6.20 0.61 -10.43
CA PHE A 256 6.74 -0.61 -9.87
C PHE A 256 6.63 -1.74 -10.87
N ARG A 257 7.71 -2.50 -11.00
CA ARG A 257 7.75 -3.78 -11.71
C ARG A 257 7.31 -4.91 -10.83
#